data_6f58243b040f0d30f450997c92ed4254
#
_entry.id   6f58243b040f0d30f450997c92ed4254
#
_cell.length_a   1.000
_cell.length_b   1.000
_cell.length_c   1.000
_cell.angle_alpha   90.00
_cell.angle_beta   90.00
_cell.angle_gamma   90.00
#
_symmetry.space_group_name_H-M   'P 1'
#
loop_
_entity.id
_entity.type
_entity.pdbx_description
1 polymer ?
#
loop_
_entity_poly.entity_id
_entity_poly.type
_entity_poly.pdbx_seq_one_letter_code
_entity_poly.pdbx_strand_id
1 'polypeptide(L)'
;MTDALYNEVDPYPAAWLRNLIAADHIPPGHVDERNIADLTANDVSDRAQVHFFAGIGGWNHALELAGWPAARPVWTGSCPCQPFSVAGKGLGTDDARHLWPEMRRLIGECRPPIVFGEQVAGRAGREWLAGVRADLEELGYAVGASDLCAPGAGAPHIRQRLYWGAIRLADANQRERGWAANGQGRQHDGQTTGRQQGDGFAQSSGASGWADSVWHECLDGKARRIPSEPELFPLADGVPGRVGQLRAYGNAIVPQVAATFITAFMGACNE
;
A
#
# COMPACT_ATOMS: atom_id res chain seq x y z
N MET A 1 -15.04 16.66 -2.24
CA MET A 1 -13.70 17.06 -2.71
C MET A 1 -12.92 15.81 -3.01
N THR A 2 -12.27 15.74 -4.15
CA THR A 2 -11.56 14.52 -4.62
C THR A 2 -10.04 14.71 -4.61
N ASP A 3 -9.57 15.78 -3.96
CA ASP A 3 -8.14 16.08 -3.90
C ASP A 3 -7.41 15.15 -2.94
N ALA A 4 -6.27 14.63 -3.39
CA ALA A 4 -5.36 13.84 -2.57
C ALA A 4 -4.24 14.69 -1.98
N LEU A 5 -3.67 14.25 -0.86
CA LEU A 5 -2.41 14.74 -0.32
C LEU A 5 -1.33 13.66 -0.49
N TYR A 6 -0.21 14.05 -1.04
CA TYR A 6 0.98 13.22 -1.21
C TYR A 6 2.12 13.80 -0.39
N ASN A 7 2.39 13.27 0.79
CA ASN A 7 3.51 13.71 1.62
C ASN A 7 4.76 12.89 1.29
N GLU A 8 5.77 13.55 0.73
CA GLU A 8 7.03 12.95 0.32
C GLU A 8 8.18 13.96 0.47
N VAL A 9 9.09 13.69 1.39
CA VAL A 9 10.18 14.60 1.74
C VAL A 9 11.35 14.59 0.75
N ASP A 10 11.53 13.49 0.01
CA ASP A 10 12.59 13.39 -1.00
C ASP A 10 12.14 14.13 -2.27
N PRO A 11 12.88 15.17 -2.71
CA PRO A 11 12.47 16.00 -3.85
C PRO A 11 12.39 15.23 -5.18
N TYR A 12 13.11 14.11 -5.33
CA TYR A 12 13.04 13.33 -6.57
C TYR A 12 11.69 12.59 -6.71
N PRO A 13 11.23 11.75 -5.75
CA PRO A 13 9.88 11.20 -5.80
C PRO A 13 8.79 12.27 -5.77
N ALA A 14 8.98 13.38 -5.05
CA ALA A 14 8.01 14.49 -5.04
C ALA A 14 7.82 15.09 -6.45
N ALA A 15 8.90 15.32 -7.20
CA ALA A 15 8.83 15.76 -8.60
C ALA A 15 8.15 14.69 -9.48
N TRP A 16 8.42 13.41 -9.24
CA TRP A 16 7.77 12.30 -9.94
C TRP A 16 6.26 12.29 -9.72
N LEU A 17 5.80 12.45 -8.46
CA LEU A 17 4.37 12.54 -8.15
C LEU A 17 3.69 13.70 -8.89
N ARG A 18 4.32 14.87 -8.97
CA ARG A 18 3.78 16.01 -9.73
C ARG A 18 3.62 15.69 -11.23
N ASN A 19 4.58 14.95 -11.79
CA ASN A 19 4.48 14.50 -13.18
C ASN A 19 3.34 13.49 -13.39
N LEU A 20 3.14 12.56 -12.45
CA LEU A 20 2.05 11.59 -12.49
C LEU A 20 0.68 12.29 -12.38
N ILE A 21 0.55 13.30 -11.51
CA ILE A 21 -0.66 14.13 -11.39
C ILE A 21 -0.92 14.87 -12.71
N ALA A 22 0.11 15.51 -13.27
CA ALA A 22 -0.01 16.28 -14.52
C ALA A 22 -0.38 15.40 -15.73
N ALA A 23 -0.01 14.11 -15.68
CA ALA A 23 -0.31 13.11 -16.70
C ALA A 23 -1.60 12.29 -16.41
N ASP A 24 -2.38 12.67 -15.41
CA ASP A 24 -3.60 11.97 -14.97
C ASP A 24 -3.41 10.47 -14.63
N HIS A 25 -2.20 10.09 -14.21
CA HIS A 25 -1.90 8.73 -13.79
C HIS A 25 -2.22 8.44 -12.32
N ILE A 26 -2.37 9.47 -11.51
CA ILE A 26 -2.84 9.39 -10.13
C ILE A 26 -3.83 10.53 -9.86
N PRO A 27 -4.71 10.41 -8.85
CA PRO A 27 -5.69 11.44 -8.52
C PRO A 27 -5.06 12.84 -8.39
N PRO A 28 -5.77 13.89 -8.81
CA PRO A 28 -5.31 15.26 -8.62
C PRO A 28 -5.12 15.55 -7.13
N GLY A 29 -4.10 16.32 -6.80
CA GLY A 29 -3.80 16.59 -5.39
C GLY A 29 -2.58 17.47 -5.18
N HIS A 30 -2.24 17.65 -3.92
CA HIS A 30 -1.11 18.45 -3.47
C HIS A 30 0.07 17.55 -3.05
N VAL A 31 1.28 17.86 -3.54
CA VAL A 31 2.52 17.21 -3.12
C VAL A 31 3.19 18.08 -2.06
N ASP A 32 3.26 17.58 -0.83
CA ASP A 32 3.82 18.27 0.33
C ASP A 32 5.18 17.66 0.69
N GLU A 33 6.23 18.46 0.61
CA GLU A 33 7.62 18.04 0.88
C GLU A 33 8.06 18.28 2.34
N ARG A 34 7.15 18.74 3.21
CA ARG A 34 7.45 18.91 4.64
C ARG A 34 7.65 17.53 5.30
N ASN A 35 8.41 17.52 6.40
CA ASN A 35 8.44 16.35 7.26
C ASN A 35 7.03 16.09 7.81
N ILE A 36 6.64 14.81 7.95
CA ILE A 36 5.36 14.44 8.54
C ILE A 36 5.18 15.02 9.96
N ALA A 37 6.27 15.23 10.69
CA ALA A 37 6.25 15.87 12.01
C ALA A 37 5.75 17.32 11.98
N ASP A 38 5.90 18.01 10.84
CA ASP A 38 5.49 19.39 10.65
C ASP A 38 4.05 19.50 10.12
N LEU A 39 3.40 18.38 9.80
CA LEU A 39 2.01 18.36 9.35
C LEU A 39 1.06 18.44 10.52
N THR A 40 -0.04 19.17 10.31
CA THR A 40 -1.15 19.30 11.25
C THR A 40 -2.41 18.61 10.74
N ALA A 41 -3.39 18.42 11.63
CA ALA A 41 -4.70 17.91 11.24
C ALA A 41 -5.35 18.74 10.11
N ASN A 42 -5.17 20.06 10.11
CA ASN A 42 -5.73 20.94 9.09
C ASN A 42 -5.14 20.71 7.69
N ASP A 43 -3.90 20.23 7.61
CA ASP A 43 -3.26 19.94 6.32
C ASP A 43 -3.88 18.69 5.64
N VAL A 44 -4.47 17.78 6.41
CA VAL A 44 -4.88 16.44 5.97
C VAL A 44 -6.38 16.15 6.08
N SER A 45 -7.13 16.84 6.95
CA SER A 45 -8.51 16.50 7.32
C SER A 45 -9.52 16.61 6.17
N ASP A 46 -9.34 17.55 5.25
CA ASP A 46 -10.27 17.82 4.14
C ASP A 46 -9.96 17.02 2.87
N ARG A 47 -9.09 16.02 2.96
CA ARG A 47 -8.66 15.21 1.83
C ARG A 47 -9.39 13.86 1.78
N ALA A 48 -9.82 13.46 0.59
CA ALA A 48 -10.36 12.12 0.38
C ALA A 48 -9.26 11.06 0.54
N GLN A 49 -8.09 11.30 0.01
CA GLN A 49 -6.95 10.40 0.10
C GLN A 49 -5.72 11.12 0.66
N VAL A 50 -5.03 10.46 1.59
CA VAL A 50 -3.77 10.96 2.15
C VAL A 50 -2.72 9.86 2.06
N HIS A 51 -1.60 10.17 1.45
CA HIS A 51 -0.50 9.23 1.23
C HIS A 51 0.77 9.77 1.89
N PHE A 52 1.09 9.23 3.08
CA PHE A 52 2.35 9.53 3.75
C PHE A 52 3.47 8.66 3.19
N PHE A 53 4.67 9.21 3.11
CA PHE A 53 5.82 8.51 2.50
C PHE A 53 5.46 8.01 1.11
N ALA A 54 4.88 8.89 0.32
CA ALA A 54 4.15 8.55 -0.91
C ALA A 54 5.05 7.93 -2.00
N GLY A 55 6.37 8.16 -1.92
CA GLY A 55 7.32 7.62 -2.88
C GLY A 55 6.97 8.02 -4.31
N ILE A 56 6.90 7.05 -5.19
CA ILE A 56 6.54 7.23 -6.60
C ILE A 56 5.06 6.89 -6.91
N GLY A 57 4.17 6.97 -5.91
CA GLY A 57 2.73 6.77 -6.12
C GLY A 57 2.27 5.32 -6.13
N GLY A 58 3.05 4.39 -5.57
CA GLY A 58 2.74 2.96 -5.59
C GLY A 58 1.40 2.60 -4.92
N TRP A 59 1.03 3.28 -3.84
CA TRP A 59 -0.27 3.08 -3.17
C TRP A 59 -1.45 3.53 -4.03
N ASN A 60 -1.32 4.65 -4.74
CA ASN A 60 -2.38 5.13 -5.63
C ASN A 60 -2.67 4.13 -6.73
N HIS A 61 -1.62 3.63 -7.38
CA HIS A 61 -1.78 2.60 -8.40
C HIS A 61 -2.34 1.30 -7.82
N ALA A 62 -1.96 0.92 -6.60
CA ALA A 62 -2.54 -0.25 -5.93
C ALA A 62 -4.03 -0.08 -5.62
N LEU A 63 -4.46 1.11 -5.17
CA LEU A 63 -5.87 1.43 -4.94
C LEU A 63 -6.67 1.37 -6.25
N GLU A 64 -6.13 1.90 -7.34
CA GLU A 64 -6.73 1.85 -8.68
C GLU A 64 -6.91 0.39 -9.14
N LEU A 65 -5.83 -0.42 -9.08
CA LEU A 65 -5.87 -1.85 -9.42
C LEU A 65 -6.88 -2.64 -8.59
N ALA A 66 -7.09 -2.25 -7.33
CA ALA A 66 -8.08 -2.85 -6.43
C ALA A 66 -9.52 -2.34 -6.67
N GLY A 67 -9.72 -1.41 -7.62
CA GLY A 67 -11.02 -0.80 -7.87
C GLY A 67 -11.51 0.12 -6.75
N TRP A 68 -10.59 0.73 -5.98
CA TRP A 68 -10.94 1.66 -4.91
C TRP A 68 -11.50 2.96 -5.46
N PRO A 69 -12.74 3.37 -5.09
CA PRO A 69 -13.31 4.61 -5.60
C PRO A 69 -12.48 5.83 -5.19
N ALA A 70 -12.18 6.71 -6.14
CA ALA A 70 -11.34 7.89 -5.89
C ALA A 70 -11.88 8.81 -4.78
N ALA A 71 -13.21 8.90 -4.64
CA ALA A 71 -13.87 9.70 -3.60
C ALA A 71 -13.98 8.99 -2.23
N ARG A 72 -13.60 7.70 -2.14
CA ARG A 72 -13.69 6.96 -0.88
C ARG A 72 -12.50 7.29 0.00
N PRO A 73 -12.72 7.80 1.23
CA PRO A 73 -11.64 8.18 2.12
C PRO A 73 -10.71 7.00 2.46
N VAL A 74 -9.41 7.23 2.34
CA VAL A 74 -8.36 6.28 2.70
C VAL A 74 -7.05 7.01 2.98
N TRP A 75 -6.34 6.55 3.99
CA TRP A 75 -4.96 6.96 4.26
C TRP A 75 -4.01 5.80 3.99
N THR A 76 -2.84 6.09 3.48
CA THR A 76 -1.79 5.08 3.29
C THR A 76 -0.45 5.58 3.81
N GLY A 77 0.42 4.65 4.25
CA GLY A 77 1.76 5.03 4.64
C GLY A 77 2.69 3.82 4.83
N SER A 78 3.83 3.86 4.16
CA SER A 78 4.92 2.89 4.34
C SER A 78 6.04 3.55 5.12
N CYS A 79 5.93 3.56 6.47
CA CYS A 79 6.92 4.18 7.33
C CYS A 79 8.31 3.62 7.08
N PRO A 80 9.35 4.48 6.94
CA PRO A 80 10.72 4.02 6.76
C PRO A 80 11.17 3.05 7.84
N CYS A 81 11.67 1.86 7.44
CA CYS A 81 12.11 0.79 8.34
C CYS A 81 13.60 0.90 8.74
N GLN A 82 14.23 2.02 8.51
CA GLN A 82 15.68 2.16 8.70
C GLN A 82 16.18 1.87 10.13
N PRO A 83 15.45 2.20 11.21
CA PRO A 83 15.87 1.83 12.58
C PRO A 83 15.94 0.33 12.81
N PHE A 84 15.14 -0.45 12.08
CA PHE A 84 14.98 -1.90 12.22
C PHE A 84 15.65 -2.71 11.10
N SER A 85 16.28 -2.06 10.11
CA SER A 85 16.94 -2.75 9.01
C SER A 85 18.38 -3.13 9.38
N VAL A 86 18.88 -4.21 8.75
CA VAL A 86 20.28 -4.67 8.90
C VAL A 86 21.29 -3.58 8.48
N ALA A 87 20.89 -2.67 7.60
CA ALA A 87 21.69 -1.53 7.15
C ALA A 87 21.59 -0.30 8.09
N GLY A 88 20.67 -0.32 9.07
CA GLY A 88 20.52 0.74 10.08
C GLY A 88 21.50 0.57 11.24
N LYS A 89 21.66 1.64 12.03
CA LYS A 89 22.54 1.66 13.20
C LYS A 89 21.97 0.90 14.42
N GLY A 90 20.84 0.23 14.30
CA GLY A 90 20.20 -0.54 15.37
C GLY A 90 19.63 0.29 16.54
N LEU A 91 19.36 1.59 16.33
CA LEU A 91 18.85 2.49 17.38
C LEU A 91 17.37 2.25 17.71
N GLY A 92 16.67 1.40 16.94
CA GLY A 92 15.27 1.08 17.20
C GLY A 92 14.36 2.32 17.15
N THR A 93 13.53 2.48 18.19
CA THR A 93 12.58 3.59 18.35
C THR A 93 13.24 4.94 18.63
N ASP A 94 14.51 4.96 19.03
CA ASP A 94 15.25 6.20 19.33
C ASP A 94 15.85 6.86 18.08
N ASP A 95 15.68 6.26 16.90
CA ASP A 95 16.13 6.82 15.63
C ASP A 95 15.16 7.91 15.16
N ALA A 96 15.69 9.09 14.80
CA ALA A 96 14.91 10.22 14.25
C ALA A 96 14.12 9.86 12.97
N ARG A 97 14.39 8.72 12.36
CA ARG A 97 13.64 8.18 11.21
C ARG A 97 12.46 7.29 11.62
N HIS A 98 12.22 7.10 12.93
CA HIS A 98 11.05 6.41 13.45
C HIS A 98 9.85 7.35 13.41
N LEU A 99 9.19 7.41 12.25
CA LEU A 99 8.12 8.39 11.96
C LEU A 99 6.71 7.86 12.22
N TRP A 100 6.57 6.63 12.72
CA TRP A 100 5.28 6.08 13.11
C TRP A 100 4.53 6.91 14.17
N PRO A 101 5.16 7.44 15.23
CA PRO A 101 4.48 8.26 16.21
C PRO A 101 3.78 9.48 15.61
N GLU A 102 4.38 10.10 14.58
CA GLU A 102 3.78 11.24 13.91
C GLU A 102 2.58 10.83 13.03
N MET A 103 2.70 9.72 12.32
CA MET A 103 1.56 9.18 11.58
C MET A 103 0.43 8.77 12.53
N ARG A 104 0.74 8.11 13.66
CA ARG A 104 -0.23 7.78 14.71
C ARG A 104 -0.92 9.01 15.27
N ARG A 105 -0.18 10.08 15.53
CA ARG A 105 -0.73 11.37 16.01
C ARG A 105 -1.80 11.89 15.04
N LEU A 106 -1.46 11.99 13.76
CA LEU A 106 -2.40 12.46 12.73
C LEU A 106 -3.61 11.53 12.59
N ILE A 107 -3.43 10.22 12.65
CA ILE A 107 -4.53 9.24 12.65
C ILE A 107 -5.43 9.45 13.88
N GLY A 108 -4.85 9.69 15.05
CA GLY A 108 -5.58 9.96 16.29
C GLY A 108 -6.41 11.25 16.24
N GLU A 109 -5.87 12.31 15.64
CA GLU A 109 -6.52 13.60 15.49
C GLU A 109 -7.64 13.56 14.42
N CYS A 110 -7.39 12.98 13.26
CA CYS A 110 -8.29 13.05 12.09
C CYS A 110 -9.22 11.83 11.95
N ARG A 111 -8.88 10.70 12.58
CA ARG A 111 -9.71 9.49 12.60
C ARG A 111 -10.16 9.03 11.21
N PRO A 112 -9.26 8.81 10.24
CA PRO A 112 -9.63 8.34 8.93
C PRO A 112 -10.36 6.98 9.03
N PRO A 113 -11.35 6.69 8.15
CA PRO A 113 -12.12 5.47 8.23
C PRO A 113 -11.29 4.21 7.94
N ILE A 114 -10.30 4.32 7.08
CA ILE A 114 -9.43 3.21 6.67
C ILE A 114 -8.00 3.71 6.51
N VAL A 115 -7.06 2.90 7.00
CA VAL A 115 -5.62 3.14 6.85
C VAL A 115 -4.96 1.87 6.31
N PHE A 116 -4.10 1.99 5.31
CA PHE A 116 -3.24 0.92 4.83
C PHE A 116 -1.77 1.25 5.03
N GLY A 117 -0.97 0.23 5.23
CA GLY A 117 0.46 0.40 5.31
C GLY A 117 1.26 -0.85 4.93
N GLU A 118 2.56 -0.65 4.79
CA GLU A 118 3.49 -1.72 4.44
C GLU A 118 4.76 -1.60 5.28
N GLN A 119 5.38 -2.73 5.55
CA GLN A 119 6.65 -2.81 6.25
C GLN A 119 7.48 -3.98 5.72
N VAL A 120 8.80 -3.94 5.92
CA VAL A 120 9.67 -5.08 5.59
C VAL A 120 9.23 -6.32 6.35
N ALA A 121 9.21 -7.47 5.68
CA ALA A 121 9.00 -8.74 6.32
C ALA A 121 10.23 -9.14 7.15
N GLY A 122 10.02 -9.93 8.19
CA GLY A 122 11.07 -10.37 9.08
C GLY A 122 10.72 -10.12 10.55
N ARG A 123 11.59 -10.52 11.46
CA ARG A 123 11.34 -10.41 12.90
C ARG A 123 11.11 -8.97 13.33
N ALA A 124 12.01 -8.07 12.98
CA ALA A 124 11.94 -6.66 13.36
C ALA A 124 10.68 -5.97 12.80
N GLY A 125 10.29 -6.28 11.55
CA GLY A 125 9.05 -5.76 10.97
C GLY A 125 7.80 -6.27 11.67
N ARG A 126 7.78 -7.53 12.09
CA ARG A 126 6.66 -8.10 12.88
C ARG A 126 6.57 -7.50 14.27
N GLU A 127 7.71 -7.30 14.95
CA GLU A 127 7.75 -6.63 16.26
C GLU A 127 7.27 -5.17 16.15
N TRP A 128 7.67 -4.45 15.11
CA TRP A 128 7.18 -3.11 14.81
C TRP A 128 5.66 -3.10 14.55
N LEU A 129 5.17 -4.02 13.73
CA LEU A 129 3.75 -4.13 13.41
C LEU A 129 2.90 -4.47 14.64
N ALA A 130 3.42 -5.25 15.59
CA ALA A 130 2.73 -5.51 16.85
C ALA A 130 2.51 -4.22 17.65
N GLY A 131 3.48 -3.31 17.68
CA GLY A 131 3.32 -1.98 18.29
C GLY A 131 2.29 -1.11 17.54
N VAL A 132 2.39 -1.05 16.21
CA VAL A 132 1.42 -0.33 15.36
C VAL A 132 0.00 -0.84 15.58
N ARG A 133 -0.16 -2.16 15.67
CA ARG A 133 -1.46 -2.79 15.94
C ARG A 133 -2.02 -2.34 17.29
N ALA A 134 -1.22 -2.42 18.36
CA ALA A 134 -1.65 -1.99 19.69
C ALA A 134 -2.06 -0.51 19.71
N ASP A 135 -1.28 0.36 19.08
CA ASP A 135 -1.57 1.79 18.95
C ASP A 135 -2.89 2.06 18.22
N LEU A 136 -3.15 1.35 17.12
CA LEU A 136 -4.37 1.50 16.33
C LEU A 136 -5.60 0.91 17.04
N GLU A 137 -5.44 -0.23 17.74
CA GLU A 137 -6.50 -0.82 18.56
C GLU A 137 -6.88 0.12 19.71
N GLU A 138 -5.90 0.78 20.36
CA GLU A 138 -6.16 1.84 21.34
C GLU A 138 -6.95 3.02 20.74
N LEU A 139 -6.68 3.35 19.51
CA LEU A 139 -7.42 4.36 18.75
C LEU A 139 -8.78 3.85 18.23
N GLY A 140 -9.23 2.63 18.56
CA GLY A 140 -10.54 2.09 18.18
C GLY A 140 -10.61 1.59 16.74
N TYR A 141 -9.50 1.09 16.19
CA TYR A 141 -9.45 0.42 14.90
C TYR A 141 -9.37 -1.09 15.07
N ALA A 142 -9.97 -1.84 14.15
CA ALA A 142 -9.64 -3.24 13.93
C ALA A 142 -8.51 -3.35 12.92
N VAL A 143 -7.49 -4.18 13.20
CA VAL A 143 -6.27 -4.28 12.39
C VAL A 143 -6.10 -5.68 11.85
N GLY A 144 -5.96 -5.80 10.52
CA GLY A 144 -5.60 -7.02 9.82
C GLY A 144 -4.24 -6.88 9.13
N ALA A 145 -3.47 -7.96 9.04
CA ALA A 145 -2.18 -7.95 8.35
C ALA A 145 -1.88 -9.29 7.69
N SER A 146 -1.08 -9.25 6.62
CA SER A 146 -0.60 -10.44 5.91
C SER A 146 0.83 -10.24 5.43
N ASP A 147 1.60 -11.32 5.46
CA ASP A 147 2.94 -11.39 4.88
C ASP A 147 2.82 -11.89 3.44
N LEU A 148 3.09 -11.04 2.47
CA LEU A 148 2.90 -11.33 1.05
C LEU A 148 4.22 -11.20 0.29
N CYS A 149 4.40 -12.12 -0.65
CA CYS A 149 5.59 -12.16 -1.50
C CYS A 149 5.24 -11.80 -2.94
N ALA A 150 6.06 -10.95 -3.57
CA ALA A 150 5.82 -10.46 -4.93
C ALA A 150 5.60 -11.55 -5.99
N PRO A 151 6.29 -12.71 -5.98
CA PRO A 151 5.98 -13.82 -6.89
C PRO A 151 4.54 -14.33 -6.81
N GLY A 152 3.87 -14.22 -5.64
CA GLY A 152 2.46 -14.56 -5.48
C GLY A 152 1.51 -13.69 -6.33
N ALA A 153 1.94 -12.49 -6.70
CA ALA A 153 1.25 -11.60 -7.62
C ALA A 153 1.87 -11.61 -9.04
N GLY A 154 2.67 -12.65 -9.37
CA GLY A 154 3.29 -12.83 -10.69
C GLY A 154 4.60 -12.05 -10.91
N ALA A 155 5.14 -11.36 -9.92
CA ALA A 155 6.38 -10.62 -10.09
C ALA A 155 7.60 -11.54 -10.28
N PRO A 156 8.58 -11.19 -11.13
CA PRO A 156 9.75 -12.01 -11.42
C PRO A 156 10.84 -11.95 -10.34
N HIS A 157 10.61 -11.22 -9.26
CA HIS A 157 11.59 -11.00 -8.20
C HIS A 157 11.00 -11.31 -6.82
N ILE A 158 11.84 -11.79 -5.91
CA ILE A 158 11.45 -12.04 -4.52
C ILE A 158 11.46 -10.71 -3.78
N ARG A 159 10.27 -10.28 -3.30
CA ARG A 159 10.10 -9.14 -2.41
C ARG A 159 8.99 -9.48 -1.43
N GLN A 160 9.35 -9.79 -0.22
CA GLN A 160 8.43 -10.15 0.85
C GLN A 160 8.17 -8.95 1.74
N ARG A 161 6.90 -8.66 2.00
CA ARG A 161 6.46 -7.50 2.78
C ARG A 161 5.25 -7.82 3.63
N LEU A 162 5.20 -7.17 4.79
CA LEU A 162 4.04 -7.14 5.66
C LEU A 162 3.11 -6.02 5.19
N TYR A 163 1.95 -6.38 4.68
CA TYR A 163 0.86 -5.44 4.41
C TYR A 163 -0.10 -5.46 5.58
N TRP A 164 -0.57 -4.30 6.00
CA TRP A 164 -1.56 -4.16 7.06
C TRP A 164 -2.62 -3.15 6.68
N GLY A 165 -3.82 -3.36 7.22
CA GLY A 165 -4.94 -2.44 7.07
C GLY A 165 -5.66 -2.28 8.41
N ALA A 166 -6.19 -1.10 8.63
CA ALA A 166 -6.97 -0.76 9.81
C ALA A 166 -8.30 -0.13 9.40
N ILE A 167 -9.40 -0.57 10.00
CA ILE A 167 -10.73 -0.01 9.83
C ILE A 167 -11.25 0.51 11.16
N ARG A 168 -11.81 1.71 11.16
CA ARG A 168 -12.40 2.29 12.37
C ARG A 168 -13.67 1.57 12.74
N LEU A 169 -13.75 1.04 13.98
CA LEU A 169 -14.85 0.21 14.44
C LEU A 169 -16.22 0.94 14.44
N ALA A 170 -16.24 2.25 14.67
CA ALA A 170 -17.46 3.03 14.57
C ALA A 170 -18.10 2.97 13.17
N ASP A 171 -17.28 2.88 12.13
CA ASP A 171 -17.76 2.81 10.74
C ASP A 171 -18.16 1.38 10.35
N ALA A 172 -17.47 0.38 10.89
CA ALA A 172 -17.85 -1.03 10.73
C ALA A 172 -19.28 -1.28 11.29
N ASN A 173 -19.56 -0.80 12.50
CA ASN A 173 -20.88 -0.93 13.13
C ASN A 173 -22.01 -0.16 12.41
N GLN A 174 -21.70 0.93 11.70
CA GLN A 174 -22.70 1.65 10.92
C GLN A 174 -23.08 0.89 9.62
N ARG A 175 -22.13 0.16 9.04
CA ARG A 175 -22.38 -0.68 7.86
C ARG A 175 -23.31 -1.85 8.18
N GLU A 176 -23.11 -2.53 9.31
CA GLU A 176 -24.02 -3.58 9.77
C GLU A 176 -25.46 -3.06 9.99
N ARG A 177 -25.62 -1.87 10.56
CA ARG A 177 -26.95 -1.24 10.75
C ARG A 177 -27.61 -0.81 9.44
N GLY A 178 -26.83 -0.32 8.48
CA GLY A 178 -27.32 0.05 7.14
C GLY A 178 -27.80 -1.16 6.31
N TRP A 179 -27.18 -2.31 6.49
CA TRP A 179 -27.59 -3.56 5.85
C TRP A 179 -28.87 -4.13 6.45
N ALA A 180 -29.00 -4.10 7.79
CA ALA A 180 -30.21 -4.55 8.47
C ALA A 180 -31.45 -3.72 8.11
N ALA A 181 -31.30 -2.44 7.76
CA ALA A 181 -32.39 -1.57 7.33
C ALA A 181 -32.87 -1.81 5.89
N ASN A 182 -32.03 -2.37 5.01
CA ASN A 182 -32.36 -2.67 3.60
C ASN A 182 -32.67 -4.16 3.33
N GLY A 183 -32.69 -4.99 4.36
CA GLY A 183 -32.94 -6.43 4.27
C GLY A 183 -34.43 -6.79 4.21
N GLN A 184 -35.16 -6.39 3.17
CA GLN A 184 -36.38 -7.08 2.79
C GLN A 184 -36.04 -8.25 1.88
N GLY A 185 -36.08 -9.42 2.46
CA GLY A 185 -36.51 -10.71 1.91
C GLY A 185 -35.88 -11.16 0.60
N ARG A 186 -34.82 -11.93 0.64
CA ARG A 186 -34.66 -13.09 -0.23
C ARG A 186 -34.48 -14.32 0.65
N GLN A 187 -35.57 -15.09 0.77
CA GLN A 187 -35.52 -16.47 1.24
C GLN A 187 -34.67 -17.26 0.23
N HIS A 188 -33.55 -17.77 0.66
CA HIS A 188 -32.82 -18.80 -0.07
C HIS A 188 -33.29 -20.14 0.42
N ASP A 189 -34.02 -20.85 -0.44
CA ASP A 189 -34.35 -22.26 -0.26
C ASP A 189 -33.05 -23.05 -0.18
N GLY A 190 -32.93 -23.80 0.92
CA GLY A 190 -31.79 -24.68 1.13
C GLY A 190 -31.81 -25.86 0.17
N GLN A 191 -30.74 -25.99 -0.60
CA GLN A 191 -30.30 -27.27 -1.14
C GLN A 191 -28.80 -27.42 -0.89
N THR A 192 -28.51 -28.22 0.12
CA THR A 192 -27.18 -28.81 0.34
C THR A 192 -26.87 -29.78 -0.77
N THR A 193 -25.90 -29.47 -1.62
CA THR A 193 -25.25 -30.47 -2.46
C THR A 193 -23.74 -30.33 -2.37
N GLY A 194 -23.13 -31.42 -1.91
CA GLY A 194 -21.88 -31.99 -2.30
C GLY A 194 -20.63 -31.08 -2.34
N ARG A 195 -19.84 -31.22 -1.29
CA ARG A 195 -18.43 -30.79 -1.24
C ARG A 195 -17.65 -31.55 -2.32
N GLN A 196 -17.35 -30.92 -3.44
CA GLN A 196 -16.28 -31.35 -4.33
C GLN A 196 -15.04 -30.53 -4.03
N GLN A 197 -14.00 -31.22 -3.55
CA GLN A 197 -12.63 -30.73 -3.63
C GLN A 197 -12.31 -30.56 -5.12
N GLY A 198 -12.07 -29.33 -5.53
CA GLY A 198 -11.60 -28.99 -6.86
C GLY A 198 -10.42 -28.06 -6.73
N ASP A 199 -9.22 -28.60 -6.98
CA ASP A 199 -8.04 -27.83 -7.31
C ASP A 199 -8.36 -26.87 -8.45
N GLY A 200 -8.29 -25.57 -8.19
CA GLY A 200 -8.53 -24.58 -9.21
C GLY A 200 -8.41 -23.19 -8.66
N PHE A 201 -7.19 -22.71 -8.45
CA PHE A 201 -6.96 -21.29 -8.54
C PHE A 201 -7.39 -20.87 -9.96
N ALA A 202 -8.59 -20.31 -10.06
CA ALA A 202 -9.01 -19.65 -11.28
C ALA A 202 -7.98 -18.56 -11.58
N GLN A 203 -7.15 -18.81 -12.58
CA GLN A 203 -6.36 -17.78 -13.20
C GLN A 203 -7.35 -16.76 -13.75
N SER A 204 -7.48 -15.62 -13.04
CA SER A 204 -8.06 -14.45 -13.66
C SER A 204 -7.15 -14.13 -14.84
N SER A 205 -7.66 -14.27 -16.04
CA SER A 205 -7.02 -13.90 -17.30
C SER A 205 -6.98 -12.39 -17.50
N GLY A 206 -6.73 -11.64 -16.44
CA GLY A 206 -6.22 -10.28 -16.54
C GLY A 206 -4.73 -10.40 -16.81
N ALA A 207 -4.28 -9.95 -17.98
CA ALA A 207 -2.87 -9.91 -18.33
C ALA A 207 -2.09 -9.30 -17.16
N SER A 208 -1.33 -10.11 -16.43
CA SER A 208 -0.42 -9.58 -15.43
C SER A 208 0.56 -8.70 -16.18
N GLY A 209 0.88 -7.50 -15.69
CA GLY A 209 1.88 -6.63 -16.30
C GLY A 209 3.28 -7.27 -16.43
N TRP A 210 3.38 -8.58 -16.12
CA TRP A 210 4.55 -9.44 -16.23
C TRP A 210 4.40 -10.53 -17.30
N ALA A 211 3.26 -10.58 -18.02
CA ALA A 211 3.03 -11.59 -19.06
C ALA A 211 4.06 -11.50 -20.19
N ASP A 212 4.40 -10.26 -20.56
CA ASP A 212 5.39 -9.94 -21.59
C ASP A 212 6.74 -9.63 -20.93
N SER A 213 7.44 -10.66 -20.52
CA SER A 213 8.77 -10.51 -19.92
C SER A 213 9.75 -11.50 -20.53
N VAL A 214 10.98 -11.03 -20.71
CA VAL A 214 12.11 -11.82 -21.24
C VAL A 214 13.08 -12.19 -20.11
N TRP A 215 13.74 -13.34 -20.25
CA TRP A 215 14.82 -13.73 -19.35
C TRP A 215 16.12 -13.00 -19.76
N HIS A 216 16.74 -12.35 -18.80
CA HIS A 216 18.01 -11.64 -19.00
C HIS A 216 19.08 -12.27 -18.08
N GLU A 217 20.21 -12.63 -18.64
CA GLU A 217 21.36 -13.07 -17.85
C GLU A 217 22.02 -11.86 -17.18
N CYS A 218 22.22 -11.95 -15.87
CA CYS A 218 22.84 -10.89 -15.08
C CYS A 218 24.31 -11.22 -14.80
N LEU A 219 25.10 -10.17 -14.49
CA LEU A 219 26.55 -10.30 -14.21
C LEU A 219 26.87 -11.23 -13.01
N ASP A 220 25.88 -11.55 -12.18
CA ASP A 220 26.02 -12.52 -11.08
C ASP A 220 25.74 -13.98 -11.47
N GLY A 221 25.62 -14.25 -12.77
CA GLY A 221 25.36 -15.58 -13.33
C GLY A 221 23.93 -16.10 -13.15
N LYS A 222 22.99 -15.24 -12.70
CA LYS A 222 21.59 -15.60 -12.55
C LYS A 222 20.75 -14.96 -13.65
N ALA A 223 19.84 -15.73 -14.24
CA ALA A 223 18.84 -15.18 -15.14
C ALA A 223 17.68 -14.55 -14.35
N ARG A 224 17.22 -13.37 -14.78
CA ARG A 224 16.07 -12.66 -14.22
C ARG A 224 15.08 -12.32 -15.32
N ARG A 225 13.77 -12.42 -14.98
CA ARG A 225 12.74 -11.93 -15.89
C ARG A 225 12.69 -10.41 -15.82
N ILE A 226 12.69 -9.77 -16.96
CA ILE A 226 12.56 -8.33 -17.11
C ILE A 226 11.34 -8.09 -17.99
N PRO A 227 10.42 -7.17 -17.64
CA PRO A 227 9.31 -6.78 -18.51
C PRO A 227 9.84 -6.35 -19.87
N SER A 228 9.22 -6.82 -20.95
CA SER A 228 9.60 -6.46 -22.31
C SER A 228 9.12 -5.05 -22.67
N GLU A 229 8.12 -4.53 -21.96
CA GLU A 229 7.61 -3.17 -22.11
C GLU A 229 7.15 -2.58 -20.76
N PRO A 230 7.18 -1.26 -20.58
CA PRO A 230 7.70 -0.29 -21.53
C PRO A 230 9.22 -0.44 -21.70
N GLU A 231 9.79 0.03 -22.81
CA GLU A 231 11.23 0.06 -23.11
C GLU A 231 12.05 0.85 -22.06
N LEU A 232 11.71 0.68 -20.84
CA LEU A 232 12.43 1.17 -19.68
C LEU A 232 13.62 0.24 -19.47
N PHE A 233 14.68 0.47 -20.22
CA PHE A 233 15.99 0.10 -19.75
C PHE A 233 16.46 1.17 -18.74
N PRO A 234 16.02 1.11 -17.47
CA PRO A 234 16.43 2.10 -16.48
C PRO A 234 17.90 1.99 -16.12
N LEU A 235 18.60 1.06 -16.78
CA LEU A 235 19.99 0.68 -16.54
C LEU A 235 20.93 1.08 -17.67
N ALA A 236 20.45 1.82 -18.69
CA ALA A 236 21.34 2.36 -19.72
C ALA A 236 22.33 3.36 -19.08
N ASP A 237 23.62 3.17 -19.35
CA ASP A 237 24.65 4.09 -18.89
C ASP A 237 24.39 5.50 -19.44
N GLY A 238 24.56 6.53 -18.60
CA GLY A 238 24.39 7.92 -18.99
C GLY A 238 22.99 8.51 -18.86
N VAL A 239 21.98 7.76 -18.33
CA VAL A 239 20.66 8.34 -18.05
C VAL A 239 20.74 9.31 -16.86
N PRO A 240 20.34 10.58 -17.02
CA PRO A 240 20.33 11.54 -15.93
C PRO A 240 19.42 11.06 -14.78
N GLY A 241 19.90 11.20 -13.52
CA GLY A 241 19.12 10.82 -12.35
C GLY A 241 19.03 9.32 -12.06
N ARG A 242 19.81 8.46 -12.72
CA ARG A 242 19.81 6.98 -12.52
C ARG A 242 19.82 6.55 -11.07
N VAL A 243 20.64 7.18 -10.21
CA VAL A 243 20.70 6.84 -8.77
C VAL A 243 19.38 7.14 -8.08
N GLY A 244 18.75 8.27 -8.41
CA GLY A 244 17.42 8.63 -7.89
C GLY A 244 16.35 7.64 -8.34
N GLN A 245 16.36 7.23 -9.62
CA GLN A 245 15.44 6.23 -10.16
C GLN A 245 15.59 4.87 -9.45
N LEU A 246 16.81 4.35 -9.34
CA LEU A 246 17.08 3.07 -8.67
C LEU A 246 16.66 3.09 -7.20
N ARG A 247 16.91 4.22 -6.50
CA ARG A 247 16.48 4.41 -5.12
C ARG A 247 14.96 4.46 -5.00
N ALA A 248 14.29 5.20 -5.88
CA ALA A 248 12.84 5.33 -5.89
C ALA A 248 12.15 3.97 -6.16
N TYR A 249 12.59 3.24 -7.18
CA TYR A 249 12.07 1.89 -7.47
C TYR A 249 12.41 0.88 -6.37
N GLY A 250 13.61 0.95 -5.79
CA GLY A 250 14.02 0.07 -4.70
C GLY A 250 13.19 0.24 -3.42
N ASN A 251 12.70 1.46 -3.18
CA ASN A 251 11.88 1.78 -2.01
C ASN A 251 10.37 1.61 -2.28
N ALA A 252 9.93 1.58 -3.53
CA ALA A 252 8.52 1.46 -3.87
C ALA A 252 7.93 0.11 -3.43
N ILE A 253 6.66 0.12 -3.06
CA ILE A 253 5.87 -1.11 -2.92
C ILE A 253 5.65 -1.76 -4.29
N VAL A 254 5.24 -3.02 -4.32
CA VAL A 254 4.75 -3.69 -5.53
C VAL A 254 3.24 -3.49 -5.59
N PRO A 255 2.73 -2.62 -6.50
CA PRO A 255 1.31 -2.23 -6.49
C PRO A 255 0.35 -3.41 -6.63
N GLN A 256 0.70 -4.43 -7.43
CA GLN A 256 -0.12 -5.62 -7.64
C GLN A 256 -0.29 -6.43 -6.34
N VAL A 257 0.75 -6.52 -5.52
CA VAL A 257 0.69 -7.19 -4.20
C VAL A 257 -0.17 -6.39 -3.24
N ALA A 258 0.02 -5.08 -3.19
CA ALA A 258 -0.80 -4.18 -2.38
C ALA A 258 -2.28 -4.24 -2.80
N ALA A 259 -2.56 -4.26 -4.11
CA ALA A 259 -3.93 -4.39 -4.64
C ALA A 259 -4.57 -5.71 -4.21
N THR A 260 -3.84 -6.82 -4.27
CA THR A 260 -4.33 -8.12 -3.77
C THR A 260 -4.70 -8.04 -2.29
N PHE A 261 -3.85 -7.40 -1.47
CA PHE A 261 -4.14 -7.19 -0.05
C PHE A 261 -5.38 -6.31 0.16
N ILE A 262 -5.48 -5.18 -0.54
CA ILE A 262 -6.61 -4.25 -0.43
C ILE A 262 -7.92 -4.97 -0.80
N THR A 263 -7.93 -5.75 -1.89
CA THR A 263 -9.12 -6.50 -2.33
C THR A 263 -9.56 -7.52 -1.28
N ALA A 264 -8.62 -8.28 -0.72
CA ALA A 264 -8.91 -9.24 0.34
C ALA A 264 -9.41 -8.57 1.62
N PHE A 265 -8.80 -7.43 2.01
CA PHE A 265 -9.22 -6.64 3.16
C PHE A 265 -10.64 -6.09 2.98
N MET A 266 -10.97 -5.59 1.78
CA MET A 266 -12.32 -5.12 1.45
C MET A 266 -13.35 -6.25 1.51
N GLY A 267 -13.00 -7.45 1.04
CA GLY A 267 -13.83 -8.64 1.15
C GLY A 267 -14.15 -8.98 2.61
N ALA A 268 -13.12 -9.07 3.44
CA ALA A 268 -13.27 -9.38 4.87
C ALA A 268 -14.04 -8.31 5.67
N CYS A 269 -14.07 -7.07 5.21
CA CYS A 269 -14.86 -6.00 5.85
C CYS A 269 -16.33 -5.96 5.40
N ASN A 270 -16.70 -6.76 4.38
CA ASN A 270 -18.07 -6.81 3.84
C ASN A 270 -18.82 -8.09 4.28
N GLU A 271 -18.14 -9.03 4.94
CA GLU A 271 -18.72 -10.21 5.59
C GLU A 271 -19.11 -9.90 7.04
#